data_990265bc86ed2a393254785f6e0259c5
#
_entry.id   990265bc86ed2a393254785f6e0259c5
#
_cell.length_a   1.000
_cell.length_b   1.000
_cell.length_c   1.000
_cell.angle_alpha   90.00
_cell.angle_beta   90.00
_cell.angle_gamma   90.00
#
_symmetry.space_group_name_H-M   'P 1'
#
loop_
_entity.id
_entity.type
_entity.pdbx_description
1 polymer ?
#
loop_
_entity_poly.entity_id
_entity_poly.type
_entity_poly.pdbx_seq_one_letter_code
_entity_poly.pdbx_strand_id
1 'polypeptide(L)'
;MCIRDSFETPLDLSKEIVKELSTINLNDYLSDSSHLVMIVLREDKKIESVPEAYLKLHLLSYREVKPNSINLDNIFAMLPTVAWTSEGPKDPDELPEIIKDRKISGSQIHVYSLDKFPNLTDYVIPEGVRIADSSRVRLGAYVGEGTTIMHEGQINFNAGTLGKGMVEGRIAQGVIVDEGSDIGGGASTLGTLSGGNDLVISVGKDCLLGANSGLGISLGDRCIIESGLYLTSASKVEIIDDNNQVLKTVKAEELSLKPDLLFIRNSLTGSIQCKERKKDVNLNEDLHSNN
;
A
#
# COMPACT_ATOMS: atom_id res chain seq x y z
N MET A 1 16.63 -0.81 12.28
CA MET A 1 17.46 0.38 11.95
C MET A 1 18.04 0.16 10.57
N CYS A 2 17.58 0.91 9.58
CA CYS A 2 18.13 0.91 8.22
C CYS A 2 19.12 2.06 8.11
N ILE A 3 20.36 1.76 7.81
CA ILE A 3 21.38 2.78 7.56
C ILE A 3 21.55 2.91 6.05
N ARG A 4 21.25 4.08 5.51
CA ARG A 4 21.44 4.41 4.10
C ARG A 4 22.47 5.51 4.02
N ASP A 5 23.73 5.13 3.79
CA ASP A 5 24.77 6.06 3.38
C ASP A 5 25.52 5.54 2.17
N SER A 6 26.03 6.44 1.36
CA SER A 6 26.79 6.16 0.14
C SER A 6 28.18 5.64 0.49
N PHE A 7 28.33 4.30 0.59
CA PHE A 7 29.60 3.66 0.84
C PHE A 7 30.26 3.24 -0.49
N GLU A 8 31.52 3.57 -0.64
CA GLU A 8 32.28 3.29 -1.87
C GLU A 8 32.73 1.83 -2.01
N THR A 9 32.70 1.02 -0.93
CA THR A 9 33.06 -0.41 -1.01
C THR A 9 32.31 -1.31 -0.02
N PRO A 10 31.99 -2.58 -0.38
CA PRO A 10 31.27 -3.52 0.49
C PRO A 10 32.00 -3.93 1.78
N LEU A 11 33.33 -3.75 1.82
CA LEU A 11 34.15 -4.12 2.99
C LEU A 11 34.07 -3.10 4.12
N ASP A 12 33.83 -1.83 3.77
CA ASP A 12 33.73 -0.75 4.76
C ASP A 12 32.35 -0.77 5.44
N LEU A 13 31.29 -1.07 4.68
CA LEU A 13 29.95 -1.22 5.20
C LEU A 13 29.86 -2.27 6.31
N SER A 14 30.50 -3.45 6.12
CA SER A 14 30.45 -4.51 7.12
C SER A 14 31.21 -4.16 8.41
N LYS A 15 32.30 -3.41 8.32
CA LYS A 15 33.09 -2.99 9.50
C LYS A 15 32.37 -1.91 10.31
N GLU A 16 31.71 -0.98 9.63
CA GLU A 16 31.00 0.12 10.28
C GLU A 16 29.71 -0.36 10.95
N ILE A 17 28.94 -1.21 10.28
CA ILE A 17 27.78 -1.89 10.87
C ILE A 17 28.18 -2.74 12.08
N VAL A 18 29.26 -3.52 11.99
CA VAL A 18 29.78 -4.31 13.12
C VAL A 18 30.22 -3.40 14.26
N LYS A 19 30.83 -2.24 13.95
CA LYS A 19 31.24 -1.26 14.95
C LYS A 19 30.01 -0.63 15.64
N GLU A 20 28.99 -0.24 14.89
CA GLU A 20 27.75 0.29 15.48
C GLU A 20 27.00 -0.77 16.28
N LEU A 21 26.86 -1.99 15.76
CA LEU A 21 26.25 -3.11 16.48
C LEU A 21 27.03 -3.46 17.76
N SER A 22 28.36 -3.26 17.79
CA SER A 22 29.18 -3.47 19.00
C SER A 22 28.91 -2.44 20.09
N THR A 23 28.30 -1.28 19.78
CA THR A 23 27.89 -0.28 20.76
C THR A 23 26.51 -0.52 21.35
N ILE A 24 25.71 -1.40 20.72
CA ILE A 24 24.39 -1.80 21.18
C ILE A 24 24.55 -3.01 22.10
N ASN A 25 24.04 -2.90 23.32
CA ASN A 25 23.95 -4.06 24.19
C ASN A 25 22.82 -4.98 23.70
N LEU A 26 23.15 -5.91 22.83
CA LEU A 26 22.18 -6.84 22.22
C LEU A 26 21.41 -7.66 23.25
N ASN A 27 21.97 -7.89 24.44
CA ASN A 27 21.30 -8.62 25.52
C ASN A 27 20.03 -7.90 26.03
N ASP A 28 19.95 -6.58 25.83
CA ASP A 28 18.75 -5.82 26.22
C ASP A 28 17.57 -6.05 25.24
N TYR A 29 17.83 -6.64 24.08
CA TYR A 29 16.85 -6.86 23.01
C TYR A 29 16.61 -8.33 22.68
N LEU A 30 17.44 -9.24 23.19
CA LEU A 30 17.36 -10.67 22.91
C LEU A 30 16.80 -11.40 24.13
N SER A 31 15.69 -12.12 23.96
CA SER A 31 15.27 -13.17 24.85
C SER A 31 16.08 -14.45 24.58
N ASP A 32 16.09 -15.41 25.49
CA ASP A 32 16.78 -16.70 25.31
C ASP A 32 16.32 -17.48 24.05
N SER A 33 15.15 -17.12 23.49
CA SER A 33 14.56 -17.71 22.28
C SER A 33 14.69 -16.84 21.02
N SER A 34 15.32 -15.66 21.11
CA SER A 34 15.45 -14.73 19.99
C SER A 34 16.80 -14.87 19.28
N HIS A 35 16.78 -14.78 17.96
CA HIS A 35 18.00 -14.80 17.14
C HIS A 35 18.11 -13.49 16.36
N LEU A 36 19.28 -12.87 16.40
CA LEU A 36 19.61 -11.75 15.54
C LEU A 36 20.09 -12.27 14.18
N VAL A 37 19.45 -11.83 13.11
CA VAL A 37 19.87 -12.15 11.74
C VAL A 37 20.31 -10.85 11.06
N MET A 38 21.55 -10.82 10.59
CA MET A 38 22.08 -9.73 9.79
C MET A 38 22.06 -10.12 8.31
N ILE A 39 21.48 -9.26 7.47
CA ILE A 39 21.42 -9.46 6.02
C ILE A 39 22.04 -8.24 5.34
N VAL A 40 22.91 -8.51 4.38
CA VAL A 40 23.49 -7.51 3.50
C VAL A 40 23.04 -7.77 2.08
N LEU A 41 22.19 -6.91 1.53
CA LEU A 41 21.79 -6.95 0.13
C LEU A 41 22.82 -6.18 -0.71
N ARG A 42 23.59 -6.91 -1.53
CA ARG A 42 24.56 -6.30 -2.46
C ARG A 42 23.94 -5.96 -3.81
N GLU A 43 22.87 -6.65 -4.15
CA GLU A 43 22.12 -6.53 -5.41
C GLU A 43 20.64 -6.66 -5.12
N ASP A 44 19.82 -5.95 -5.87
CA ASP A 44 18.38 -6.09 -5.81
C ASP A 44 17.92 -7.22 -6.76
N LYS A 45 17.87 -8.43 -6.24
CA LYS A 45 17.45 -9.66 -6.95
C LYS A 45 16.18 -10.23 -6.34
N LYS A 46 15.66 -11.31 -6.97
CA LYS A 46 14.54 -12.07 -6.42
C LYS A 46 14.86 -12.57 -5.00
N ILE A 47 13.84 -12.63 -4.17
CA ILE A 47 13.95 -13.03 -2.77
C ILE A 47 14.31 -14.51 -2.66
N GLU A 48 15.34 -14.82 -1.84
CA GLU A 48 15.86 -16.18 -1.64
C GLU A 48 15.72 -16.66 -0.19
N SER A 49 15.30 -15.79 0.75
CA SER A 49 15.12 -16.15 2.15
C SER A 49 14.02 -15.34 2.83
N VAL A 50 13.46 -15.89 3.91
CA VAL A 50 12.44 -15.23 4.74
C VAL A 50 12.96 -13.91 5.34
N PRO A 51 14.16 -13.85 5.94
CA PRO A 51 14.69 -12.60 6.47
C PRO A 51 14.87 -11.52 5.38
N GLU A 52 15.31 -11.89 4.16
CA GLU A 52 15.39 -10.95 3.05
C GLU A 52 14.03 -10.39 2.66
N ALA A 53 12.98 -11.23 2.62
CA ALA A 53 11.63 -10.81 2.34
C ALA A 53 11.16 -9.74 3.35
N TYR A 54 11.33 -10.02 4.65
CA TYR A 54 10.95 -9.05 5.68
C TYR A 54 11.80 -7.78 5.65
N LEU A 55 13.11 -7.86 5.36
CA LEU A 55 13.94 -6.67 5.18
C LEU A 55 13.38 -5.76 4.08
N LYS A 56 13.05 -6.33 2.90
CA LYS A 56 12.48 -5.55 1.79
C LYS A 56 11.12 -4.94 2.13
N LEU A 57 10.27 -5.65 2.87
CA LEU A 57 9.00 -5.10 3.37
C LEU A 57 9.22 -3.94 4.35
N HIS A 58 10.20 -4.05 5.24
CA HIS A 58 10.55 -2.96 6.17
C HIS A 58 11.07 -1.73 5.42
N LEU A 59 11.92 -1.90 4.40
CA LEU A 59 12.42 -0.78 3.59
C LEU A 59 11.27 0.03 2.96
N LEU A 60 10.22 -0.65 2.48
CA LEU A 60 9.02 0.00 1.97
C LEU A 60 8.26 0.75 3.09
N SER A 61 8.04 0.09 4.23
CA SER A 61 7.26 0.67 5.34
C SER A 61 7.97 1.80 6.06
N TYR A 62 9.31 1.78 6.12
CA TYR A 62 10.14 2.89 6.59
C TYR A 62 10.33 4.00 5.56
N ARG A 63 9.72 3.87 4.37
CA ARG A 63 9.83 4.87 3.28
C ARG A 63 11.24 5.04 2.70
N GLU A 64 12.12 4.07 2.93
CA GLU A 64 13.49 4.06 2.37
C GLU A 64 13.49 3.80 0.87
N VAL A 65 12.51 3.04 0.39
CA VAL A 65 12.30 2.75 -1.03
C VAL A 65 10.82 2.94 -1.38
N LYS A 66 10.53 3.38 -2.60
CA LYS A 66 9.16 3.54 -3.09
C LYS A 66 8.57 2.20 -3.55
N PRO A 67 7.24 2.04 -3.56
CA PRO A 67 6.60 0.90 -4.22
C PRO A 67 7.10 0.73 -5.66
N ASN A 68 7.26 -0.52 -6.09
CA ASN A 68 7.77 -0.91 -7.40
C ASN A 68 9.23 -0.52 -7.70
N SER A 69 9.99 -0.04 -6.72
CA SER A 69 11.40 0.31 -6.89
C SER A 69 12.36 -0.75 -6.35
N ILE A 70 11.85 -1.84 -5.79
CA ILE A 70 12.63 -2.97 -5.25
C ILE A 70 12.04 -4.29 -5.76
N ASN A 71 12.90 -5.25 -6.04
CA ASN A 71 12.49 -6.56 -6.53
C ASN A 71 11.86 -7.40 -5.42
N LEU A 72 10.58 -7.73 -5.54
CA LEU A 72 9.82 -8.57 -4.62
C LEU A 72 9.45 -9.94 -5.22
N ASP A 73 10.06 -10.31 -6.34
CA ASP A 73 9.83 -11.63 -6.94
C ASP A 73 10.10 -12.73 -5.94
N ASN A 74 9.27 -13.76 -5.97
CA ASN A 74 9.33 -14.93 -5.09
C ASN A 74 8.86 -14.70 -3.64
N ILE A 75 8.38 -13.51 -3.27
CA ILE A 75 7.99 -13.18 -1.89
C ILE A 75 6.91 -14.15 -1.35
N PHE A 76 5.91 -14.50 -2.15
CA PHE A 76 4.85 -15.41 -1.74
C PHE A 76 5.31 -16.85 -1.52
N ALA A 77 6.33 -17.30 -2.27
CA ALA A 77 6.90 -18.62 -2.09
C ALA A 77 7.81 -18.69 -0.87
N MET A 78 8.52 -17.59 -0.57
CA MET A 78 9.45 -17.53 0.55
C MET A 78 8.75 -17.34 1.90
N LEU A 79 7.72 -16.51 1.98
CA LEU A 79 7.03 -16.27 3.24
C LEU A 79 6.12 -17.44 3.60
N PRO A 80 6.27 -18.06 4.79
CA PRO A 80 5.32 -19.04 5.31
C PRO A 80 4.02 -18.34 5.73
N THR A 81 2.96 -19.11 5.90
CA THR A 81 1.80 -18.66 6.66
C THR A 81 2.16 -18.67 8.14
N VAL A 82 1.85 -17.59 8.83
CA VAL A 82 2.17 -17.39 10.26
C VAL A 82 0.89 -17.06 11.01
N ALA A 83 0.75 -17.61 12.21
CA ALA A 83 -0.28 -17.17 13.16
C ALA A 83 0.25 -15.94 13.93
N TRP A 84 -0.30 -14.79 13.65
CA TRP A 84 0.01 -13.53 14.33
C TRP A 84 -0.82 -13.45 15.60
N THR A 85 -0.16 -13.46 16.76
CA THR A 85 -0.84 -13.62 18.05
C THR A 85 -0.44 -12.55 19.07
N SER A 86 -1.17 -12.47 20.18
CA SER A 86 -0.83 -11.60 21.31
C SER A 86 0.52 -11.94 21.97
N GLU A 87 1.09 -13.11 21.67
CA GLU A 87 2.40 -13.55 22.14
C GLU A 87 3.44 -13.59 21.02
N GLY A 88 3.24 -12.80 19.95
CA GLY A 88 4.08 -12.76 18.76
C GLY A 88 3.73 -13.83 17.72
N PRO A 89 4.56 -13.98 16.67
CA PRO A 89 4.35 -14.95 15.61
C PRO A 89 4.49 -16.39 16.14
N LYS A 90 3.60 -17.26 15.67
CA LYS A 90 3.60 -18.70 16.01
C LYS A 90 3.44 -19.53 14.74
N ASP A 91 3.95 -20.76 14.77
CA ASP A 91 3.65 -21.74 13.74
C ASP A 91 2.18 -22.15 13.84
N PRO A 92 1.40 -22.07 12.76
CA PRO A 92 -0.01 -22.50 12.77
C PRO A 92 -0.20 -23.96 13.18
N ASP A 93 0.75 -24.83 12.86
CA ASP A 93 0.66 -26.27 13.19
C ASP A 93 0.87 -26.54 14.70
N GLU A 94 1.64 -25.70 15.39
CA GLU A 94 1.86 -25.77 16.84
C GLU A 94 0.76 -25.07 17.65
N LEU A 95 0.00 -24.19 17.03
CA LEU A 95 -0.95 -23.31 17.71
C LEU A 95 -2.05 -24.03 18.50
N PRO A 96 -2.62 -25.17 18.06
CA PRO A 96 -3.63 -25.89 18.83
C PRO A 96 -3.13 -26.34 20.22
N GLU A 97 -1.90 -26.85 20.31
CA GLU A 97 -1.33 -27.26 21.61
C GLU A 97 -1.00 -26.04 22.48
N ILE A 98 -0.48 -24.96 21.89
CA ILE A 98 -0.23 -23.70 22.62
C ILE A 98 -1.53 -23.16 23.23
N ILE A 99 -2.63 -23.13 22.46
CA ILE A 99 -3.95 -22.69 22.94
C ILE A 99 -4.43 -23.58 24.10
N LYS A 100 -4.27 -24.90 23.99
CA LYS A 100 -4.65 -25.84 25.03
C LYS A 100 -3.85 -25.60 26.31
N ASP A 101 -2.55 -25.44 26.21
CA ASP A 101 -1.67 -25.20 27.37
C ASP A 101 -2.00 -23.88 28.07
N ARG A 102 -2.30 -22.82 27.31
CA ARG A 102 -2.77 -21.54 27.86
C ARG A 102 -4.09 -21.70 28.63
N LYS A 103 -5.05 -22.43 28.07
CA LYS A 103 -6.33 -22.70 28.75
C LYS A 103 -6.14 -23.48 30.05
N ILE A 104 -5.25 -24.49 30.06
CA ILE A 104 -4.93 -25.30 31.27
C ILE A 104 -4.29 -24.41 32.34
N SER A 105 -3.42 -23.47 31.95
CA SER A 105 -2.78 -22.53 32.88
C SER A 105 -3.67 -21.36 33.32
N GLY A 106 -4.91 -21.29 32.82
CA GLY A 106 -5.84 -20.19 33.13
C GLY A 106 -5.56 -18.88 32.40
N SER A 107 -4.74 -18.92 31.34
CA SER A 107 -4.44 -17.78 30.47
C SER A 107 -5.05 -17.95 29.08
N GLN A 108 -4.96 -16.93 28.24
CA GLN A 108 -5.51 -16.94 26.89
C GLN A 108 -4.55 -16.28 25.90
N ILE A 109 -4.31 -16.94 24.79
CA ILE A 109 -3.64 -16.36 23.63
C ILE A 109 -4.68 -15.93 22.60
N HIS A 110 -4.56 -14.72 22.06
CA HIS A 110 -5.41 -14.22 20.99
C HIS A 110 -4.70 -14.38 19.66
N VAL A 111 -5.41 -14.95 18.68
CA VAL A 111 -4.94 -15.05 17.29
C VAL A 111 -5.59 -13.93 16.49
N TYR A 112 -4.79 -13.01 16.02
CA TYR A 112 -5.26 -11.84 15.25
C TYR A 112 -5.48 -12.19 13.78
N SER A 113 -4.55 -12.96 13.19
CA SER A 113 -4.65 -13.39 11.79
C SER A 113 -3.79 -14.61 11.49
N LEU A 114 -4.10 -15.26 10.37
CA LEU A 114 -3.29 -16.31 9.73
C LEU A 114 -2.92 -15.78 8.34
N ASP A 115 -1.75 -15.23 8.20
CA ASP A 115 -1.31 -14.62 6.93
C ASP A 115 0.23 -14.65 6.81
N LYS A 116 0.72 -14.48 5.59
CA LYS A 116 2.15 -14.31 5.28
C LYS A 116 2.67 -12.93 5.69
N PHE A 117 1.80 -11.93 5.70
CA PHE A 117 2.12 -10.53 5.97
C PHE A 117 1.51 -10.10 7.30
N PRO A 118 2.31 -9.58 8.25
CA PRO A 118 1.77 -8.96 9.46
C PRO A 118 1.18 -7.58 9.15
N ASN A 119 0.48 -7.01 10.14
CA ASN A 119 0.11 -5.61 10.11
C ASN A 119 1.35 -4.72 10.14
N LEU A 120 1.31 -3.59 9.43
CA LEU A 120 2.40 -2.63 9.43
C LEU A 120 2.73 -2.15 10.84
N THR A 121 1.73 -1.76 11.62
CA THR A 121 1.90 -1.15 12.94
C THR A 121 2.41 -2.10 14.02
N ASP A 122 2.44 -3.41 13.78
CA ASP A 122 3.07 -4.36 14.71
C ASP A 122 4.61 -4.23 14.69
N TYR A 123 5.18 -3.61 13.64
CA TYR A 123 6.62 -3.52 13.41
C TYR A 123 7.12 -2.11 13.11
N VAL A 124 6.30 -1.28 12.46
CA VAL A 124 6.67 0.07 12.04
C VAL A 124 5.57 1.04 12.41
N ILE A 125 5.93 2.10 13.13
CA ILE A 125 5.05 3.23 13.41
C ILE A 125 5.47 4.39 12.52
N PRO A 126 4.82 4.60 11.37
CA PRO A 126 5.21 5.67 10.45
C PRO A 126 4.84 7.03 11.04
N GLU A 127 5.77 7.99 10.96
CA GLU A 127 5.55 9.34 11.45
C GLU A 127 4.59 10.14 10.56
N GLY A 128 3.80 11.04 11.17
CA GLY A 128 2.93 11.99 10.47
C GLY A 128 1.76 11.33 9.75
N VAL A 129 1.30 10.15 10.19
CA VAL A 129 0.17 9.45 9.58
C VAL A 129 -0.90 9.07 10.62
N ARG A 130 -2.11 8.83 10.15
CA ARG A 130 -3.21 8.34 10.95
C ARG A 130 -3.76 7.05 10.37
N ILE A 131 -3.80 5.97 11.16
CA ILE A 131 -4.30 4.65 10.76
C ILE A 131 -5.39 4.23 11.76
N ALA A 132 -6.64 4.19 11.32
CA ALA A 132 -7.78 3.91 12.18
C ALA A 132 -7.96 2.41 12.46
N ASP A 133 -7.60 1.53 11.52
CA ASP A 133 -7.61 0.07 11.66
C ASP A 133 -6.29 -0.52 11.15
N SER A 134 -5.45 -0.94 12.09
CA SER A 134 -4.14 -1.51 11.79
C SER A 134 -4.20 -2.81 10.99
N SER A 135 -5.26 -3.60 11.16
CA SER A 135 -5.41 -4.90 10.47
C SER A 135 -5.57 -4.77 8.95
N ARG A 136 -5.81 -3.57 8.46
CA ARG A 136 -6.05 -3.30 7.05
C ARG A 136 -4.82 -2.74 6.30
N VAL A 137 -3.71 -2.53 7.00
CA VAL A 137 -2.47 -2.02 6.40
C VAL A 137 -1.35 -3.03 6.63
N ARG A 138 -0.88 -3.64 5.55
CA ARG A 138 0.15 -4.68 5.61
C ARG A 138 1.55 -4.10 5.77
N LEU A 139 2.43 -4.81 6.47
CA LEU A 139 3.87 -4.54 6.40
C LEU A 139 4.31 -4.60 4.93
N GLY A 140 5.10 -3.64 4.49
CA GLY A 140 5.44 -3.41 3.09
C GLY A 140 4.54 -2.38 2.40
N ALA A 141 3.52 -1.85 3.07
CA ALA A 141 2.81 -0.66 2.60
C ALA A 141 3.69 0.59 2.80
N TYR A 142 3.69 1.47 1.81
CA TYR A 142 4.32 2.79 1.86
C TYR A 142 3.25 3.82 2.23
N VAL A 143 3.28 4.32 3.45
CA VAL A 143 2.32 5.33 3.92
C VAL A 143 3.02 6.66 4.03
N GLY A 144 2.81 7.55 3.06
CA GLY A 144 3.42 8.88 3.01
C GLY A 144 2.95 9.77 4.18
N GLU A 145 3.79 10.72 4.58
CA GLU A 145 3.47 11.69 5.62
C GLU A 145 2.21 12.51 5.25
N GLY A 146 1.35 12.79 6.23
CA GLY A 146 0.07 13.46 6.02
C GLY A 146 -1.06 12.54 5.56
N THR A 147 -0.82 11.23 5.37
CA THR A 147 -1.87 10.29 4.98
C THR A 147 -2.77 9.94 6.16
N THR A 148 -4.09 9.98 5.94
CA THR A 148 -5.09 9.43 6.85
C THR A 148 -5.72 8.18 6.24
N ILE A 149 -5.63 7.04 6.94
CA ILE A 149 -6.30 5.78 6.57
C ILE A 149 -7.47 5.57 7.53
N MET A 150 -8.69 5.63 6.99
CA MET A 150 -9.93 5.43 7.75
C MET A 150 -10.21 3.94 7.97
N HIS A 151 -11.25 3.61 8.77
CA HIS A 151 -11.54 2.23 9.18
C HIS A 151 -11.73 1.25 8.01
N GLU A 152 -12.30 1.69 6.88
CA GLU A 152 -12.48 0.85 5.70
C GLU A 152 -11.30 0.90 4.73
N GLY A 153 -10.37 1.84 4.95
CA GLY A 153 -9.18 1.98 4.11
C GLY A 153 -8.27 0.76 4.23
N GLN A 154 -7.76 0.29 3.09
CA GLN A 154 -6.85 -0.86 3.03
C GLN A 154 -5.68 -0.54 2.10
N ILE A 155 -4.46 -0.82 2.56
CA ILE A 155 -3.25 -0.70 1.74
C ILE A 155 -2.50 -2.03 1.77
N ASN A 156 -2.26 -2.58 0.58
CA ASN A 156 -1.49 -3.81 0.42
C ASN A 156 0.03 -3.50 0.45
N PHE A 157 0.87 -4.55 0.59
CA PHE A 157 2.31 -4.39 0.47
C PHE A 157 2.70 -3.93 -0.95
N ASN A 158 3.87 -3.32 -1.09
CA ASN A 158 4.37 -2.74 -2.35
C ASN A 158 3.37 -1.75 -2.99
N ALA A 159 2.57 -1.07 -2.19
CA ALA A 159 1.56 -0.11 -2.61
C ALA A 159 1.52 1.02 -1.58
N GLY A 160 0.86 2.12 -1.91
CA GLY A 160 0.64 3.15 -0.90
C GLY A 160 0.43 4.55 -1.45
N THR A 161 0.58 5.51 -0.54
CA THR A 161 0.39 6.94 -0.75
C THR A 161 1.74 7.65 -0.67
N LEU A 162 1.99 8.63 -1.52
CA LEU A 162 3.26 9.35 -1.52
C LEU A 162 3.28 10.59 -0.60
N GLY A 163 2.13 11.00 -0.09
CA GLY A 163 2.01 12.17 0.78
C GLY A 163 0.60 12.32 1.33
N LYS A 164 0.23 13.58 1.63
CA LYS A 164 -1.07 13.95 2.18
C LYS A 164 -2.22 13.40 1.33
N GLY A 165 -3.21 12.79 1.96
CA GLY A 165 -4.40 12.25 1.30
C GLY A 165 -5.22 11.39 2.25
N MET A 166 -6.45 11.07 1.81
CA MET A 166 -7.36 10.23 2.58
C MET A 166 -7.61 8.89 1.89
N VAL A 167 -7.52 7.81 2.64
CA VAL A 167 -7.76 6.45 2.16
C VAL A 167 -8.92 5.85 2.95
N GLU A 168 -10.10 5.80 2.32
CA GLU A 168 -11.29 5.10 2.83
C GLU A 168 -11.64 3.87 1.97
N GLY A 169 -10.94 3.68 0.89
CA GLY A 169 -11.08 2.56 -0.05
C GLY A 169 -9.86 1.64 -0.04
N ARG A 170 -9.75 0.80 -1.07
CA ARG A 170 -8.69 -0.21 -1.20
C ARG A 170 -7.63 0.20 -2.21
N ILE A 171 -6.38 0.17 -1.77
CA ILE A 171 -5.20 0.32 -2.62
C ILE A 171 -4.57 -1.07 -2.82
N ALA A 172 -4.69 -1.61 -4.02
CA ALA A 172 -4.18 -2.92 -4.37
C ALA A 172 -2.64 -2.93 -4.48
N GLN A 173 -2.04 -4.12 -4.41
CA GLN A 173 -0.61 -4.31 -4.58
C GLN A 173 -0.08 -3.61 -5.83
N GLY A 174 1.04 -2.92 -5.70
CA GLY A 174 1.72 -2.19 -6.75
C GLY A 174 1.17 -0.78 -7.01
N VAL A 175 -0.04 -0.47 -6.56
CA VAL A 175 -0.68 0.83 -6.84
C VAL A 175 -0.07 1.94 -5.99
N ILE A 176 0.28 3.03 -6.68
CA ILE A 176 0.77 4.27 -6.05
C ILE A 176 -0.32 5.33 -6.20
N VAL A 177 -0.65 5.98 -5.08
CA VAL A 177 -1.52 7.16 -5.01
C VAL A 177 -0.65 8.36 -4.68
N ASP A 178 -0.63 9.35 -5.55
CA ASP A 178 0.17 10.54 -5.36
C ASP A 178 -0.52 11.54 -4.40
N GLU A 179 0.25 12.54 -3.97
CA GLU A 179 -0.13 13.53 -2.98
C GLU A 179 -1.42 14.29 -3.35
N GLY A 180 -2.21 14.64 -2.35
CA GLY A 180 -3.47 15.40 -2.52
C GLY A 180 -4.64 14.56 -2.99
N SER A 181 -4.48 13.23 -3.14
CA SER A 181 -5.52 12.37 -3.71
C SER A 181 -6.28 11.61 -2.65
N ASP A 182 -7.61 11.53 -2.83
CA ASP A 182 -8.52 10.83 -1.94
C ASP A 182 -9.13 9.58 -2.60
N ILE A 183 -9.09 8.49 -1.85
CA ILE A 183 -9.72 7.21 -2.20
C ILE A 183 -10.98 7.06 -1.36
N GLY A 184 -12.13 7.40 -1.93
CA GLY A 184 -13.42 7.42 -1.21
C GLY A 184 -13.85 6.07 -0.65
N GLY A 185 -14.78 6.10 0.30
CA GLY A 185 -15.27 4.93 1.01
C GLY A 185 -15.72 3.80 0.09
N GLY A 186 -15.14 2.61 0.26
CA GLY A 186 -15.42 1.45 -0.59
C GLY A 186 -14.89 1.54 -2.02
N ALA A 187 -14.24 2.62 -2.43
CA ALA A 187 -13.57 2.68 -3.73
C ALA A 187 -12.45 1.63 -3.81
N SER A 188 -12.14 1.17 -5.00
CA SER A 188 -11.16 0.10 -5.19
C SER A 188 -10.30 0.32 -6.42
N THR A 189 -8.98 0.37 -6.23
CA THR A 189 -8.05 0.26 -7.34
C THR A 189 -7.87 -1.21 -7.73
N LEU A 190 -7.74 -1.49 -9.02
CA LEU A 190 -7.20 -2.76 -9.50
C LEU A 190 -5.67 -2.69 -9.44
N GLY A 191 -4.98 -3.82 -9.24
CA GLY A 191 -3.51 -3.81 -9.14
C GLY A 191 -2.84 -3.55 -10.50
N THR A 192 -3.41 -4.10 -11.57
CA THR A 192 -2.95 -3.96 -12.95
C THR A 192 -4.10 -3.56 -13.87
N LEU A 193 -3.77 -3.06 -15.05
CA LEU A 193 -4.78 -2.80 -16.09
C LEU A 193 -5.67 -4.02 -16.29
N SER A 194 -6.99 -3.82 -16.21
CA SER A 194 -7.95 -4.88 -16.47
C SER A 194 -7.78 -5.36 -17.92
N GLY A 195 -7.39 -6.62 -18.11
CA GLY A 195 -7.17 -7.19 -19.43
C GLY A 195 -5.84 -7.93 -19.61
N GLY A 196 -5.07 -8.13 -18.51
CA GLY A 196 -3.88 -9.00 -18.53
C GLY A 196 -2.60 -8.31 -18.99
N ASN A 197 -2.47 -7.03 -18.75
CA ASN A 197 -1.23 -6.29 -19.01
C ASN A 197 -0.46 -6.09 -17.69
N ASP A 198 0.87 -6.11 -17.75
CA ASP A 198 1.76 -5.92 -16.58
C ASP A 198 1.85 -4.46 -16.11
N LEU A 199 1.12 -3.54 -16.74
CA LEU A 199 1.09 -2.13 -16.35
C LEU A 199 0.34 -1.95 -15.02
N VAL A 200 1.08 -1.55 -14.01
CA VAL A 200 0.55 -1.21 -12.68
C VAL A 200 -0.25 0.09 -12.76
N ILE A 201 -1.39 0.12 -12.07
CA ILE A 201 -2.24 1.31 -11.98
C ILE A 201 -1.62 2.32 -11.03
N SER A 202 -1.76 3.60 -11.37
CA SER A 202 -1.40 4.73 -10.52
C SER A 202 -2.49 5.79 -10.50
N VAL A 203 -2.54 6.55 -9.41
CA VAL A 203 -3.40 7.72 -9.24
C VAL A 203 -2.50 8.93 -9.13
N GLY A 204 -2.67 9.89 -10.02
CA GLY A 204 -1.93 11.15 -10.01
C GLY A 204 -2.27 12.04 -8.82
N LYS A 205 -1.76 13.27 -8.81
CA LYS A 205 -1.98 14.25 -7.74
C LYS A 205 -3.39 14.84 -7.77
N ASP A 206 -3.89 15.21 -6.60
CA ASP A 206 -5.15 15.93 -6.44
C ASP A 206 -6.35 15.25 -7.11
N CYS A 207 -6.35 13.91 -7.08
CA CYS A 207 -7.42 13.10 -7.65
C CYS A 207 -8.48 12.74 -6.60
N LEU A 208 -9.69 12.46 -7.04
CA LEU A 208 -10.76 11.95 -6.22
C LEU A 208 -11.39 10.69 -6.84
N LEU A 209 -11.29 9.58 -6.15
CA LEU A 209 -12.09 8.40 -6.42
C LEU A 209 -13.34 8.46 -5.54
N GLY A 210 -14.50 8.72 -6.16
CA GLY A 210 -15.79 8.76 -5.45
C GLY A 210 -16.11 7.44 -4.76
N ALA A 211 -16.93 7.49 -3.71
CA ALA A 211 -17.30 6.31 -2.93
C ALA A 211 -17.82 5.15 -3.82
N ASN A 212 -17.41 3.93 -3.51
CA ASN A 212 -17.76 2.71 -4.25
C ASN A 212 -17.40 2.75 -5.75
N SER A 213 -16.45 3.61 -6.16
CA SER A 213 -15.93 3.58 -7.52
C SER A 213 -14.87 2.49 -7.70
N GLY A 214 -14.59 2.12 -8.95
CA GLY A 214 -13.55 1.17 -9.30
C GLY A 214 -12.62 1.72 -10.38
N LEU A 215 -11.32 1.63 -10.15
CA LEU A 215 -10.30 2.15 -11.04
C LEU A 215 -9.49 1.01 -11.68
N GLY A 216 -9.58 0.88 -12.98
CA GLY A 216 -8.87 -0.12 -13.81
C GLY A 216 -7.99 0.49 -14.91
N ILE A 217 -7.67 1.79 -14.83
CA ILE A 217 -6.69 2.52 -15.64
C ILE A 217 -5.87 3.44 -14.73
N SER A 218 -4.71 3.90 -15.15
CA SER A 218 -3.99 4.94 -14.42
C SER A 218 -4.63 6.32 -14.65
N LEU A 219 -4.73 7.14 -13.60
CA LEU A 219 -5.19 8.50 -13.67
C LEU A 219 -4.01 9.48 -13.74
N GLY A 220 -4.11 10.50 -14.59
CA GLY A 220 -3.28 11.69 -14.48
C GLY A 220 -3.74 12.59 -13.34
N ASP A 221 -3.06 13.71 -13.14
CA ASP A 221 -3.35 14.65 -12.07
C ASP A 221 -4.75 15.25 -12.15
N ARG A 222 -5.33 15.58 -11.00
CA ARG A 222 -6.60 16.30 -10.86
C ARG A 222 -7.80 15.62 -11.53
N CYS A 223 -7.77 14.28 -11.62
CA CYS A 223 -8.87 13.52 -12.17
C CYS A 223 -9.91 13.18 -11.09
N ILE A 224 -11.16 13.07 -11.51
CA ILE A 224 -12.27 12.66 -10.64
C ILE A 224 -13.01 11.49 -11.27
N ILE A 225 -13.31 10.47 -10.46
CA ILE A 225 -14.25 9.41 -10.79
C ILE A 225 -15.49 9.57 -9.91
N GLU A 226 -16.66 9.65 -10.52
CA GLU A 226 -17.95 9.71 -9.83
C GLU A 226 -18.17 8.50 -8.93
N SER A 227 -18.88 8.69 -7.81
CA SER A 227 -19.27 7.61 -6.91
C SER A 227 -20.04 6.50 -7.64
N GLY A 228 -19.71 5.25 -7.34
CA GLY A 228 -20.35 4.09 -7.95
C GLY A 228 -19.95 3.80 -9.41
N LEU A 229 -19.02 4.56 -9.98
CA LEU A 229 -18.57 4.34 -11.36
C LEU A 229 -17.37 3.38 -11.39
N TYR A 230 -17.55 2.24 -12.09
CA TYR A 230 -16.44 1.33 -12.41
C TYR A 230 -15.84 1.65 -13.78
N LEU A 231 -14.56 2.02 -13.82
CA LEU A 231 -13.82 2.40 -15.02
C LEU A 231 -12.74 1.34 -15.30
N THR A 232 -12.99 0.46 -16.26
CA THR A 232 -12.01 -0.55 -16.69
C THR A 232 -11.38 -0.14 -18.03
N SER A 233 -10.23 -0.70 -18.38
CA SER A 233 -9.50 -0.36 -19.63
C SER A 233 -10.37 -0.48 -20.88
N ALA A 234 -11.23 -1.49 -20.96
CA ALA A 234 -12.10 -1.74 -22.09
C ALA A 234 -13.42 -0.93 -22.08
N SER A 235 -13.72 -0.20 -21.01
CA SER A 235 -14.92 0.62 -20.90
C SER A 235 -15.01 1.60 -22.06
N LYS A 236 -16.19 1.69 -22.68
CA LYS A 236 -16.46 2.71 -23.68
C LYS A 236 -16.81 4.03 -22.99
N VAL A 237 -16.11 5.09 -23.34
CA VAL A 237 -16.23 6.42 -22.73
C VAL A 237 -16.60 7.41 -23.81
N GLU A 238 -17.71 8.10 -23.65
CA GLU A 238 -18.14 9.22 -24.48
C GLU A 238 -17.44 10.49 -24.01
N ILE A 239 -16.59 11.06 -24.84
CA ILE A 239 -16.01 12.39 -24.57
C ILE A 239 -17.06 13.42 -24.92
N ILE A 240 -17.43 14.26 -23.95
CA ILE A 240 -18.46 15.30 -24.11
C ILE A 240 -17.87 16.70 -23.97
N ASP A 241 -18.49 17.65 -24.66
CA ASP A 241 -18.19 19.07 -24.53
C ASP A 241 -18.94 19.72 -23.34
N ASP A 242 -18.78 21.04 -23.18
CA ASP A 242 -19.46 21.83 -22.14
C ASP A 242 -20.98 21.84 -22.26
N ASN A 243 -21.51 21.59 -23.46
CA ASN A 243 -22.94 21.53 -23.75
C ASN A 243 -23.47 20.08 -23.58
N ASN A 244 -22.64 19.15 -23.06
CA ASN A 244 -22.91 17.73 -22.96
C ASN A 244 -23.16 17.04 -24.31
N GLN A 245 -22.65 17.58 -25.42
CA GLN A 245 -22.70 16.95 -26.71
C GLN A 245 -21.56 15.94 -26.84
N VAL A 246 -21.87 14.71 -27.29
CA VAL A 246 -20.87 13.68 -27.53
C VAL A 246 -19.99 14.06 -28.71
N LEU A 247 -18.69 14.24 -28.48
CA LEU A 247 -17.70 14.53 -29.51
C LEU A 247 -17.16 13.24 -30.15
N LYS A 248 -16.87 12.24 -29.35
CA LYS A 248 -16.39 10.92 -29.80
C LYS A 248 -16.49 9.89 -28.68
N THR A 249 -16.44 8.62 -29.03
CA THR A 249 -16.34 7.49 -28.10
C THR A 249 -14.97 6.84 -28.23
N VAL A 250 -14.31 6.61 -27.08
CA VAL A 250 -12.99 5.98 -27.00
C VAL A 250 -13.01 4.86 -25.97
N LYS A 251 -11.96 4.05 -25.91
CA LYS A 251 -11.75 3.16 -24.77
C LYS A 251 -11.13 3.95 -23.61
N ALA A 252 -11.44 3.56 -22.36
CA ALA A 252 -10.89 4.22 -21.18
C ALA A 252 -9.35 4.16 -21.14
N GLU A 253 -8.73 3.08 -21.64
CA GLU A 253 -7.27 2.96 -21.74
C GLU A 253 -6.62 4.10 -22.53
N GLU A 254 -7.29 4.66 -23.51
CA GLU A 254 -6.81 5.81 -24.30
C GLU A 254 -6.78 7.13 -23.51
N LEU A 255 -7.45 7.15 -22.36
CA LEU A 255 -7.51 8.30 -21.43
C LEU A 255 -6.54 8.13 -20.24
N SER A 256 -5.85 6.99 -20.17
CA SER A 256 -4.88 6.71 -19.10
C SER A 256 -3.81 7.81 -19.01
N LEU A 257 -3.47 8.22 -17.78
CA LEU A 257 -2.48 9.25 -17.43
C LEU A 257 -2.78 10.68 -17.95
N LYS A 258 -3.92 10.90 -18.59
CA LYS A 258 -4.33 12.26 -18.98
C LYS A 258 -4.85 13.00 -17.76
N PRO A 259 -4.38 14.22 -17.50
CA PRO A 259 -4.83 15.02 -16.36
C PRO A 259 -6.17 15.70 -16.62
N ASP A 260 -6.75 16.27 -15.57
CA ASP A 260 -7.92 17.15 -15.62
C ASP A 260 -9.18 16.49 -16.19
N LEU A 261 -9.38 15.20 -15.94
CA LEU A 261 -10.53 14.46 -16.44
C LEU A 261 -11.56 14.21 -15.34
N LEU A 262 -12.84 14.43 -15.68
CA LEU A 262 -13.99 14.06 -14.88
C LEU A 262 -14.76 12.93 -15.56
N PHE A 263 -14.80 11.76 -14.93
CA PHE A 263 -15.56 10.59 -15.37
C PHE A 263 -16.88 10.51 -14.61
N ILE A 264 -17.99 10.51 -15.33
CA ILE A 264 -19.35 10.47 -14.80
C ILE A 264 -20.19 9.43 -15.54
N ARG A 265 -21.29 9.03 -14.94
CA ARG A 265 -22.30 8.19 -15.59
C ARG A 265 -23.48 9.05 -16.04
N ASN A 266 -23.88 8.91 -17.29
CA ASN A 266 -25.14 9.49 -17.75
C ASN A 266 -26.29 8.70 -17.11
N SER A 267 -27.08 9.36 -16.26
CA SER A 267 -28.15 8.71 -15.48
C SER A 267 -29.33 8.24 -16.34
N LEU A 268 -29.47 8.72 -17.57
CA LEU A 268 -30.55 8.32 -18.51
C LEU A 268 -30.13 7.12 -19.36
N THR A 269 -28.91 7.13 -19.89
CA THR A 269 -28.43 6.10 -20.83
C THR A 269 -27.57 5.05 -20.16
N GLY A 270 -26.99 5.34 -18.99
CA GLY A 270 -26.01 4.51 -18.31
C GLY A 270 -24.60 4.58 -18.93
N SER A 271 -24.39 5.34 -20.01
CA SER A 271 -23.08 5.48 -20.65
C SER A 271 -22.08 6.19 -19.72
N ILE A 272 -20.83 5.78 -19.81
CA ILE A 272 -19.73 6.46 -19.13
C ILE A 272 -19.33 7.65 -19.98
N GLN A 273 -19.32 8.82 -19.37
CA GLN A 273 -18.95 10.09 -20.01
C GLN A 273 -17.68 10.65 -19.38
N CYS A 274 -16.89 11.33 -20.18
CA CYS A 274 -15.70 12.03 -19.75
C CYS A 274 -15.69 13.45 -20.30
N LYS A 275 -15.41 14.42 -19.42
CA LYS A 275 -15.18 15.80 -19.82
C LYS A 275 -13.95 16.38 -19.17
N GLU A 276 -13.38 17.39 -19.80
CA GLU A 276 -12.29 18.16 -19.23
C GLU A 276 -12.79 18.96 -18.01
N ARG A 277 -12.04 18.92 -16.94
CA ARG A 277 -12.34 19.62 -15.69
C ARG A 277 -11.80 21.05 -15.76
N LYS A 278 -12.67 22.04 -15.57
CA LYS A 278 -12.32 23.46 -15.66
C LYS A 278 -12.23 24.19 -14.31
N LYS A 279 -12.51 23.50 -13.19
CA LYS A 279 -12.51 24.11 -11.85
C LYS A 279 -11.79 23.21 -10.86
N ASP A 280 -11.01 23.82 -9.98
CA ASP A 280 -10.46 23.13 -8.83
C ASP A 280 -11.58 22.67 -7.89
N VAL A 281 -11.52 21.43 -7.44
CA VAL A 281 -12.32 20.94 -6.32
C VAL A 281 -11.49 21.21 -5.07
N ASN A 282 -11.95 22.10 -4.23
CA ASN A 282 -11.38 22.21 -2.90
C ASN A 282 -11.84 20.98 -2.12
N LEU A 283 -10.91 20.05 -1.89
CA LEU A 283 -11.10 18.98 -0.91
C LEU A 283 -11.31 19.64 0.46
N ASN A 284 -12.12 19.02 1.31
CA ASN A 284 -12.44 19.58 2.62
C ASN A 284 -11.16 19.68 3.48
N GLU A 285 -10.63 20.90 3.60
CA GLU A 285 -9.39 21.18 4.33
C GLU A 285 -9.44 20.73 5.80
N ASP A 286 -10.62 20.74 6.42
CA ASP A 286 -10.81 20.34 7.81
C ASP A 286 -10.52 18.84 8.03
N LEU A 287 -10.74 18.00 7.02
CA LEU A 287 -10.43 16.56 7.09
C LEU A 287 -8.94 16.27 6.99
N HIS A 288 -8.18 17.19 6.42
CA HIS A 288 -6.75 17.05 6.17
C HIS A 288 -5.86 17.85 7.15
N SER A 289 -6.44 18.73 7.96
CA SER A 289 -5.68 19.65 8.83
C SER A 289 -5.31 19.11 10.21
N ASN A 290 -5.82 17.93 10.59
CA ASN A 290 -5.69 17.37 11.95
C ASN A 290 -4.90 16.05 12.00
N ASN A 291 -3.84 15.93 11.22
CA ASN A 291 -2.90 14.80 11.29
C ASN A 291 -1.73 15.09 12.22
#